data_abb3089c242955c3598c033b1aa1a006
#
_entry.id   abb3089c242955c3598c033b1aa1a006
#
_cell.length_a   1.000
_cell.length_b   1.000
_cell.length_c   1.000
_cell.angle_alpha   90.00
_cell.angle_beta   90.00
_cell.angle_gamma   90.00
#
_symmetry.space_group_name_H-M   'P 1'
#
loop_
_entity.id
_entity.type
_entity.pdbx_description
1 polymer ?
#
loop_
_entity_poly.entity_id
_entity_poly.type
_entity_poly.pdbx_seq_one_letter_code
_entity_poly.pdbx_strand_id
1 'polypeptide(L)'
;VWINGEDDQDTERVRVKYFDLALSKCVTKAIITKDGNEQIIKTGNTPEGEKEKIAKVDVKTSEIQNVTVKFEYVIRVTNEGEIAGYAKEITDYIPEGLKFVKEDNPNWKEENGKVTTEELKDTLLQPNESKDVTIVLTWINGENNMGIKTNVAEISKDSNEYNTKDIDSTPGNMNMNEDDLDDAQVMITATTGQAAVYIVLTITVLGILVVGIVVVKKALVK
;
A
#
# COMPACT_ATOMS: atom_id res chain seq x y z
N VAL A 1 -42.01 11.12 -22.68
CA VAL A 1 -42.88 11.35 -23.84
C VAL A 1 -43.80 12.52 -23.50
N TRP A 2 -43.58 13.63 -24.16
CA TRP A 2 -44.43 14.83 -24.02
C TRP A 2 -45.77 14.53 -24.62
N ILE A 3 -46.80 14.68 -23.87
CA ILE A 3 -48.16 14.53 -24.34
C ILE A 3 -48.78 15.89 -24.41
N ASN A 4 -49.12 16.31 -25.62
CA ASN A 4 -49.96 17.46 -25.95
C ASN A 4 -49.46 18.89 -25.82
N GLY A 5 -48.17 19.20 -25.59
CA GLY A 5 -47.68 20.57 -25.59
C GLY A 5 -48.32 21.49 -24.55
N GLU A 6 -48.81 20.90 -23.46
CA GLU A 6 -49.32 21.65 -22.30
C GLU A 6 -48.12 22.22 -21.51
N ASP A 7 -48.21 23.41 -21.00
CA ASP A 7 -47.17 24.13 -20.25
C ASP A 7 -47.24 23.93 -18.73
N ASP A 8 -48.12 23.01 -18.28
CA ASP A 8 -48.33 22.65 -16.87
C ASP A 8 -47.40 21.49 -16.41
N GLN A 9 -46.50 21.02 -17.28
CA GLN A 9 -45.53 19.98 -16.96
C GLN A 9 -44.10 20.48 -17.14
N ASP A 10 -43.32 20.38 -16.07
CA ASP A 10 -41.88 20.62 -16.09
C ASP A 10 -41.14 19.40 -15.56
N THR A 11 -39.90 19.23 -15.98
CA THR A 11 -39.02 18.19 -15.50
C THR A 11 -37.72 18.76 -15.00
N GLU A 12 -37.41 18.47 -13.75
CA GLU A 12 -36.14 18.83 -13.15
C GLU A 12 -35.29 17.59 -12.89
N ARG A 13 -33.98 17.73 -13.14
CA ARG A 13 -33.01 16.67 -12.84
C ARG A 13 -32.42 16.91 -11.47
N VAL A 14 -32.61 15.98 -10.55
CA VAL A 14 -31.96 15.96 -9.25
C VAL A 14 -30.75 15.05 -9.33
N ARG A 15 -29.58 15.55 -8.94
CA ARG A 15 -28.35 14.77 -8.76
C ARG A 15 -28.01 14.73 -7.28
N VAL A 16 -27.87 13.53 -6.75
CA VAL A 16 -27.43 13.32 -5.37
C VAL A 16 -25.90 13.21 -5.40
N LYS A 17 -25.22 14.00 -4.59
CA LYS A 17 -23.78 13.90 -4.38
C LYS A 17 -23.47 12.69 -3.50
N TYR A 18 -22.35 12.06 -3.74
CA TYR A 18 -21.87 10.91 -2.99
C TYR A 18 -20.54 11.22 -2.29
N PHE A 19 -20.27 10.49 -1.22
CA PHE A 19 -19.01 10.48 -0.49
C PHE A 19 -18.27 9.21 -0.83
N ASP A 20 -16.94 9.29 -0.97
CA ASP A 20 -16.12 8.20 -1.44
C ASP A 20 -14.64 8.50 -1.13
N LEU A 21 -14.02 7.70 -0.27
CA LEU A 21 -12.59 7.79 0.07
C LEU A 21 -11.87 6.50 -0.29
N ALA A 22 -11.04 6.56 -1.29
CA ALA A 22 -10.19 5.46 -1.72
C ALA A 22 -8.80 5.50 -1.06
N LEU A 23 -8.17 4.32 -0.90
CA LEU A 23 -6.82 4.15 -0.40
C LEU A 23 -5.95 3.44 -1.42
N SER A 24 -4.74 3.93 -1.63
CA SER A 24 -3.70 3.21 -2.38
C SER A 24 -2.40 3.14 -1.59
N LYS A 25 -1.69 2.00 -1.71
CA LYS A 25 -0.50 1.70 -0.93
C LYS A 25 0.64 1.19 -1.80
N CYS A 26 1.85 1.67 -1.56
CA CYS A 26 3.02 1.17 -2.24
C CYS A 26 4.27 1.18 -1.35
N VAL A 27 5.26 0.35 -1.67
CA VAL A 27 6.60 0.42 -1.08
C VAL A 27 7.44 1.39 -1.88
N THR A 28 7.96 2.44 -1.26
CA THR A 28 8.77 3.46 -1.94
C THR A 28 10.26 3.21 -1.85
N LYS A 29 10.72 2.60 -0.75
CA LYS A 29 12.14 2.25 -0.58
C LYS A 29 12.36 1.11 0.41
N ALA A 30 13.51 0.46 0.27
CA ALA A 30 14.09 -0.38 1.30
C ALA A 30 15.35 0.30 1.85
N ILE A 31 15.55 0.20 3.16
CA ILE A 31 16.68 0.74 3.90
C ILE A 31 17.40 -0.43 4.54
N ILE A 32 18.67 -0.63 4.16
CA ILE A 32 19.49 -1.74 4.64
C ILE A 32 20.64 -1.15 5.45
N THR A 33 20.70 -1.48 6.73
CA THR A 33 21.78 -1.01 7.62
C THR A 33 22.64 -2.21 8.04
N LYS A 34 23.96 -2.09 7.82
CA LYS A 34 24.93 -3.09 8.22
C LYS A 34 26.21 -2.38 8.73
N ASP A 35 26.72 -2.80 9.87
CA ASP A 35 27.95 -2.26 10.47
C ASP A 35 27.94 -0.71 10.55
N GLY A 36 26.76 -0.12 10.82
CA GLY A 36 26.57 1.33 10.87
C GLY A 36 26.48 2.03 9.51
N ASN A 37 26.64 1.31 8.41
CA ASN A 37 26.47 1.84 7.06
C ASN A 37 25.06 1.60 6.57
N GLU A 38 24.45 2.64 6.01
CA GLU A 38 23.10 2.60 5.47
C GLU A 38 23.11 2.61 3.94
N GLN A 39 22.34 1.74 3.34
CA GLN A 39 22.05 1.70 1.90
C GLN A 39 20.56 1.90 1.69
N ILE A 40 20.20 2.93 0.94
CA ILE A 40 18.79 3.21 0.58
C ILE A 40 18.57 2.83 -0.87
N ILE A 41 17.48 2.10 -1.10
CA ILE A 41 17.10 1.65 -2.43
C ILE A 41 15.67 2.05 -2.70
N LYS A 42 15.51 2.93 -3.69
CA LYS A 42 14.21 3.42 -4.13
C LYS A 42 13.60 2.44 -5.13
N THR A 43 12.32 2.11 -4.93
CA THR A 43 11.59 1.22 -5.84
C THR A 43 11.17 1.94 -7.12
N GLY A 44 10.92 3.25 -7.05
CA GLY A 44 10.28 4.03 -8.10
C GLY A 44 8.76 3.84 -8.16
N ASN A 45 8.18 3.15 -7.17
CA ASN A 45 6.72 3.07 -7.02
C ASN A 45 6.16 4.40 -6.57
N THR A 46 4.95 4.69 -7.00
CA THR A 46 4.13 5.81 -6.54
C THR A 46 2.72 5.31 -6.26
N PRO A 47 1.98 5.93 -5.36
CA PRO A 47 0.60 5.51 -5.06
C PRO A 47 -0.37 5.60 -6.26
N GLU A 48 -0.05 6.38 -7.28
CA GLU A 48 -0.84 6.46 -8.52
C GLU A 48 -0.47 5.40 -9.56
N GLY A 49 0.56 4.59 -9.28
CA GLY A 49 1.06 3.62 -10.27
C GLY A 49 0.11 2.45 -10.46
N GLU A 50 -0.23 2.12 -11.72
CA GLU A 50 -1.11 0.99 -12.05
C GLU A 50 -0.54 -0.38 -11.67
N LYS A 51 0.75 -0.48 -11.38
CA LYS A 51 1.41 -1.76 -11.05
C LYS A 51 2.49 -1.53 -10.01
N GLU A 52 2.21 -2.02 -8.85
CA GLU A 52 3.19 -2.05 -7.79
C GLU A 52 4.34 -3.02 -8.12
N LYS A 53 5.55 -2.54 -7.94
CA LYS A 53 6.74 -3.38 -8.01
C LYS A 53 7.05 -3.93 -6.62
N ILE A 54 7.14 -5.25 -6.51
CA ILE A 54 7.60 -5.89 -5.28
C ILE A 54 9.02 -5.40 -4.95
N ALA A 55 9.19 -4.79 -3.79
CA ALA A 55 10.51 -4.42 -3.29
C ALA A 55 11.26 -5.67 -2.82
N LYS A 56 12.31 -6.06 -3.56
CA LYS A 56 13.10 -7.24 -3.26
C LYS A 56 14.42 -6.87 -2.57
N VAL A 57 14.73 -7.54 -1.47
CA VAL A 57 16.00 -7.47 -0.76
C VAL A 57 16.62 -8.84 -0.67
N ASP A 58 17.88 -8.97 -1.16
CA ASP A 58 18.67 -10.18 -1.03
C ASP A 58 19.66 -10.02 0.15
N VAL A 59 19.56 -10.89 1.14
CA VAL A 59 20.43 -10.89 2.33
C VAL A 59 21.34 -12.12 2.28
N LYS A 60 22.65 -11.96 2.52
CA LYS A 60 23.55 -13.10 2.65
C LYS A 60 23.20 -13.90 3.90
N THR A 61 23.13 -15.21 3.78
CA THR A 61 22.83 -16.13 4.89
C THR A 61 23.71 -15.85 6.11
N SER A 62 24.99 -15.56 5.90
CA SER A 62 25.95 -15.24 6.98
C SER A 62 25.72 -13.87 7.64
N GLU A 63 24.90 -13.02 7.06
CA GLU A 63 24.64 -11.64 7.50
C GLU A 63 23.26 -11.44 8.12
N ILE A 64 22.40 -12.45 8.07
CA ILE A 64 20.99 -12.38 8.51
C ILE A 64 20.84 -11.76 9.92
N GLN A 65 21.73 -12.12 10.85
CA GLN A 65 21.68 -11.65 12.23
C GLN A 65 22.29 -10.25 12.42
N ASN A 66 23.06 -9.75 11.46
CA ASN A 66 23.84 -8.53 11.57
C ASN A 66 23.37 -7.40 10.64
N VAL A 67 22.25 -7.61 9.94
CA VAL A 67 21.65 -6.63 9.04
C VAL A 67 20.30 -6.19 9.57
N THR A 68 20.01 -4.89 9.45
CA THR A 68 18.65 -4.36 9.67
C THR A 68 18.07 -4.02 8.30
N VAL A 69 16.87 -4.50 8.01
CA VAL A 69 16.14 -4.18 6.78
C VAL A 69 14.83 -3.51 7.17
N LYS A 70 14.61 -2.31 6.66
CA LYS A 70 13.37 -1.56 6.83
C LYS A 70 12.74 -1.28 5.47
N PHE A 71 11.43 -1.26 5.43
CA PHE A 71 10.65 -0.91 4.24
C PHE A 71 9.77 0.30 4.56
N GLU A 72 9.86 1.32 3.74
CA GLU A 72 8.96 2.47 3.82
C GLU A 72 7.82 2.28 2.85
N TYR A 73 6.62 2.37 3.40
CA TYR A 73 5.36 2.35 2.67
C TYR A 73 4.78 3.76 2.65
N VAL A 74 4.25 4.15 1.51
CA VAL A 74 3.40 5.33 1.37
C VAL A 74 1.97 4.83 1.18
N ILE A 75 1.07 5.42 1.94
CA ILE A 75 -0.37 5.18 1.90
C ILE A 75 -0.98 6.51 1.49
N ARG A 76 -1.71 6.52 0.36
CA ARG A 76 -2.42 7.67 -0.15
C ARG A 76 -3.90 7.50 0.06
N VAL A 77 -4.54 8.50 0.64
CA VAL A 77 -5.99 8.63 0.68
C VAL A 77 -6.40 9.65 -0.37
N THR A 78 -7.36 9.28 -1.20
CA THR A 78 -7.95 10.13 -2.24
C THR A 78 -9.44 10.26 -2.00
N ASN A 79 -9.98 11.48 -2.13
CA ASN A 79 -11.43 11.67 -2.19
C ASN A 79 -11.88 11.53 -3.64
N GLU A 80 -12.47 10.40 -4.00
CA GLU A 80 -13.02 10.12 -5.33
C GLU A 80 -14.48 10.55 -5.46
N GLY A 81 -15.09 10.97 -4.34
CA GLY A 81 -16.45 11.45 -4.26
C GLY A 81 -16.66 12.91 -4.64
N GLU A 82 -17.87 13.39 -4.37
CA GLU A 82 -18.32 14.76 -4.61
C GLU A 82 -18.56 15.53 -3.31
N ILE A 83 -18.46 14.85 -2.17
CA ILE A 83 -18.60 15.43 -0.83
C ILE A 83 -17.21 15.45 -0.20
N ALA A 84 -16.80 16.62 0.32
CA ALA A 84 -15.56 16.74 1.06
C ALA A 84 -15.63 15.96 2.39
N GLY A 85 -14.53 15.32 2.79
CA GLY A 85 -14.51 14.53 4.02
C GLY A 85 -13.12 14.31 4.59
N TYR A 86 -13.06 13.49 5.62
CA TYR A 86 -11.85 13.22 6.40
C TYR A 86 -11.63 11.72 6.55
N ALA A 87 -10.40 11.27 6.33
CA ALA A 87 -9.94 9.99 6.85
C ALA A 87 -9.55 10.17 8.32
N LYS A 88 -10.42 9.76 9.22
CA LYS A 88 -10.25 9.97 10.66
C LYS A 88 -9.22 9.04 11.28
N GLU A 89 -9.11 7.83 10.76
CA GLU A 89 -8.14 6.85 11.22
C GLU A 89 -7.77 5.92 10.07
N ILE A 90 -6.49 5.61 9.95
CA ILE A 90 -5.97 4.57 9.05
C ILE A 90 -5.37 3.48 9.93
N THR A 91 -5.70 2.23 9.65
CA THR A 91 -5.14 1.04 10.30
C THR A 91 -4.17 0.34 9.34
N ASP A 92 -3.00 -0.05 9.85
CA ASP A 92 -2.04 -0.89 9.14
C ASP A 92 -2.00 -2.29 9.79
N TYR A 93 -2.14 -3.33 8.98
CA TYR A 93 -2.17 -4.74 9.40
C TYR A 93 -0.83 -5.38 9.09
N ILE A 94 0.05 -5.40 10.10
CA ILE A 94 1.43 -5.84 9.95
C ILE A 94 1.50 -7.35 9.75
N PRO A 95 2.10 -7.84 8.64
CA PRO A 95 2.23 -9.26 8.38
C PRO A 95 3.28 -9.91 9.27
N GLU A 96 3.17 -11.22 9.46
CA GLU A 96 4.21 -12.00 10.11
C GLU A 96 5.56 -11.83 9.41
N GLY A 97 6.62 -11.64 10.21
CA GLY A 97 7.99 -11.41 9.74
C GLY A 97 8.37 -9.95 9.57
N LEU A 98 7.43 -9.03 9.69
CA LEU A 98 7.68 -7.59 9.87
C LEU A 98 7.25 -7.15 11.26
N LYS A 99 7.79 -6.03 11.73
CA LYS A 99 7.40 -5.42 13.00
C LYS A 99 7.33 -3.91 12.89
N PHE A 100 6.45 -3.34 13.69
CA PHE A 100 6.35 -1.92 13.96
C PHE A 100 7.46 -1.49 14.94
N VAL A 101 8.04 -0.31 14.70
CA VAL A 101 8.99 0.33 15.60
C VAL A 101 8.54 1.78 15.79
N LYS A 102 8.18 2.15 17.02
CA LYS A 102 7.60 3.47 17.32
C LYS A 102 8.52 4.64 16.97
N GLU A 103 9.83 4.46 17.18
CA GLU A 103 10.85 5.47 16.91
C GLU A 103 10.96 5.82 15.43
N ASP A 104 10.64 4.86 14.54
CA ASP A 104 10.62 5.06 13.11
C ASP A 104 9.29 5.69 12.62
N ASN A 105 8.26 5.67 13.48
CA ASN A 105 6.87 5.99 13.12
C ASN A 105 6.21 6.92 14.15
N PRO A 106 6.66 8.19 14.28
CA PRO A 106 6.20 9.08 15.34
C PRO A 106 4.69 9.37 15.30
N ASN A 107 4.06 9.35 14.13
CA ASN A 107 2.64 9.65 13.93
C ASN A 107 1.73 8.42 14.05
N TRP A 108 2.29 7.23 14.25
CA TRP A 108 1.57 5.98 14.41
C TRP A 108 1.58 5.52 15.86
N LYS A 109 0.58 4.74 16.26
CA LYS A 109 0.49 4.10 17.57
C LYS A 109 0.14 2.63 17.41
N GLU A 110 0.66 1.80 18.32
CA GLU A 110 0.30 0.39 18.43
C GLU A 110 -0.45 0.19 19.73
N GLU A 111 -1.70 -0.26 19.62
CA GLU A 111 -2.55 -0.55 20.77
C GLU A 111 -3.35 -1.83 20.49
N ASN A 112 -3.32 -2.79 21.43
CA ASN A 112 -4.08 -4.04 21.33
C ASN A 112 -3.82 -4.83 20.03
N GLY A 113 -2.60 -4.79 19.48
CA GLY A 113 -2.20 -5.48 18.26
C GLY A 113 -2.66 -4.79 16.97
N LYS A 114 -3.17 -3.56 17.06
CA LYS A 114 -3.47 -2.71 15.89
C LYS A 114 -2.49 -1.56 15.82
N VAL A 115 -2.02 -1.27 14.62
CA VAL A 115 -1.17 -0.11 14.33
C VAL A 115 -2.01 0.91 13.57
N THR A 116 -2.20 2.09 14.16
CA THR A 116 -3.11 3.11 13.63
C THR A 116 -2.47 4.48 13.59
N THR A 117 -2.93 5.33 12.66
CA THR A 117 -2.62 6.77 12.63
C THR A 117 -3.88 7.60 12.49
N GLU A 118 -3.86 8.75 13.13
CA GLU A 118 -4.86 9.81 12.99
C GLU A 118 -4.24 11.07 12.32
N GLU A 119 -3.17 10.91 11.56
CA GLU A 119 -2.42 12.02 10.97
C GLU A 119 -3.29 12.90 10.07
N LEU A 120 -4.26 12.30 9.37
CA LEU A 120 -5.18 12.99 8.46
C LEU A 120 -6.51 13.39 9.09
N LYS A 121 -6.74 13.11 10.38
CA LYS A 121 -8.06 13.28 11.03
C LYS A 121 -8.67 14.69 10.95
N ASP A 122 -7.82 15.71 10.83
CA ASP A 122 -8.22 17.12 10.74
C ASP A 122 -7.90 17.71 9.35
N THR A 123 -7.53 16.86 8.38
CA THR A 123 -7.25 17.25 7.00
C THR A 123 -8.49 17.01 6.15
N LEU A 124 -9.19 18.09 5.79
CA LEU A 124 -10.34 18.01 4.89
C LEU A 124 -9.86 17.75 3.47
N LEU A 125 -10.28 16.63 2.91
CA LEU A 125 -10.05 16.27 1.51
C LEU A 125 -11.24 16.76 0.67
N GLN A 126 -10.97 17.72 -0.23
CA GLN A 126 -11.94 18.15 -1.25
C GLN A 126 -12.05 17.05 -2.33
N PRO A 127 -13.12 17.03 -3.14
CA PRO A 127 -13.21 16.16 -4.30
C PRO A 127 -11.96 16.20 -5.16
N ASN A 128 -11.40 15.01 -5.48
CA ASN A 128 -10.15 14.77 -6.21
C ASN A 128 -8.87 15.23 -5.47
N GLU A 129 -8.93 15.55 -4.19
CA GLU A 129 -7.73 15.77 -3.39
C GLU A 129 -7.20 14.46 -2.81
N SER A 130 -5.86 14.38 -2.71
CA SER A 130 -5.15 13.25 -2.10
C SER A 130 -4.18 13.74 -1.03
N LYS A 131 -3.95 12.90 -0.01
CA LYS A 131 -2.91 13.08 1.01
C LYS A 131 -2.22 11.76 1.32
N ASP A 132 -0.92 11.85 1.58
CA ASP A 132 -0.07 10.71 1.89
C ASP A 132 0.25 10.66 3.38
N VAL A 133 0.30 9.45 3.91
CA VAL A 133 0.94 9.11 5.19
C VAL A 133 1.99 8.02 4.94
N THR A 134 2.97 7.93 5.83
CA THR A 134 4.08 6.99 5.68
C THR A 134 4.17 6.08 6.89
N ILE A 135 4.46 4.79 6.66
CA ILE A 135 4.82 3.85 7.71
C ILE A 135 6.10 3.11 7.34
N VAL A 136 6.97 2.88 8.33
CA VAL A 136 8.21 2.12 8.18
C VAL A 136 8.11 0.84 8.98
N LEU A 137 8.21 -0.30 8.31
CA LEU A 137 8.23 -1.60 8.95
C LEU A 137 9.63 -2.23 8.89
N THR A 138 10.04 -2.84 9.98
CA THR A 138 11.33 -3.50 10.11
C THR A 138 11.18 -5.01 9.96
N TRP A 139 11.99 -5.62 9.10
CA TRP A 139 12.05 -7.08 8.99
C TRP A 139 12.56 -7.71 10.30
N ILE A 140 11.88 -8.76 10.75
CA ILE A 140 12.32 -9.58 11.87
C ILE A 140 13.33 -10.59 11.34
N ASN A 141 14.61 -10.40 11.68
CA ASN A 141 15.71 -11.21 11.16
C ASN A 141 15.51 -12.70 11.47
N GLY A 142 15.62 -13.53 10.43
CA GLY A 142 15.51 -14.99 10.59
C GLY A 142 15.23 -15.70 9.27
N GLU A 143 15.74 -16.90 9.11
CA GLU A 143 15.49 -17.73 7.93
C GLU A 143 14.00 -18.04 7.74
N ASN A 144 13.27 -18.18 8.84
CA ASN A 144 11.81 -18.43 8.83
C ASN A 144 10.98 -17.21 8.37
N ASN A 145 11.60 -16.03 8.33
CA ASN A 145 10.95 -14.80 7.92
C ASN A 145 11.31 -14.34 6.51
N MET A 146 11.86 -15.23 5.70
CA MET A 146 12.11 -15.00 4.27
C MET A 146 10.83 -15.09 3.44
N GLY A 147 10.93 -14.71 2.16
CA GLY A 147 9.83 -14.76 1.21
C GLY A 147 9.04 -13.46 1.13
N ILE A 148 7.85 -13.56 0.55
CA ILE A 148 6.94 -12.42 0.33
C ILE A 148 6.22 -12.09 1.64
N LYS A 149 6.11 -10.78 1.92
CA LYS A 149 5.32 -10.22 3.01
C LYS A 149 4.35 -9.22 2.40
N THR A 150 3.06 -9.45 2.58
CA THR A 150 1.98 -8.56 2.12
C THR A 150 1.50 -7.73 3.30
N ASN A 151 1.68 -6.43 3.21
CA ASN A 151 1.25 -5.49 4.24
C ASN A 151 0.02 -4.73 3.74
N VAL A 152 -1.05 -4.75 4.52
CA VAL A 152 -2.37 -4.20 4.19
C VAL A 152 -2.62 -2.94 5.00
N ALA A 153 -3.26 -1.95 4.42
CA ALA A 153 -3.78 -0.79 5.15
C ALA A 153 -5.23 -0.51 4.74
N GLU A 154 -5.98 0.13 5.63
CA GLU A 154 -7.40 0.40 5.46
C GLU A 154 -7.76 1.74 6.11
N ILE A 155 -8.67 2.49 5.50
CA ILE A 155 -9.34 3.60 6.18
C ILE A 155 -10.28 3.00 7.21
N SER A 156 -9.93 3.06 8.48
CA SER A 156 -10.72 2.42 9.54
C SER A 156 -11.78 3.32 10.16
N LYS A 157 -11.70 4.64 9.90
CA LYS A 157 -12.74 5.62 10.24
C LYS A 157 -12.71 6.79 9.27
N ASP A 158 -13.87 7.23 8.88
CA ASP A 158 -14.09 8.42 8.07
C ASP A 158 -15.11 9.37 8.69
N SER A 159 -15.28 10.54 8.12
CA SER A 159 -16.42 11.42 8.37
C SER A 159 -16.56 12.50 7.31
N ASN A 160 -17.77 13.01 7.15
CA ASN A 160 -18.08 14.19 6.36
C ASN A 160 -19.19 15.02 7.03
N GLU A 161 -19.42 16.22 6.53
CA GLU A 161 -20.41 17.17 7.12
C GLU A 161 -21.83 16.61 7.15
N TYR A 162 -22.19 15.77 6.18
CA TYR A 162 -23.56 15.27 6.02
C TYR A 162 -23.79 13.90 6.67
N ASN A 163 -22.77 13.29 7.29
CA ASN A 163 -22.80 11.91 7.78
C ASN A 163 -23.24 10.91 6.68
N THR A 164 -22.92 11.23 5.43
CA THR A 164 -23.15 10.34 4.30
C THR A 164 -22.17 9.17 4.39
N LYS A 165 -22.64 7.97 4.21
CA LYS A 165 -21.77 6.79 4.13
C LYS A 165 -20.98 6.83 2.84
N ASP A 166 -19.82 6.23 2.86
CA ASP A 166 -19.07 5.92 1.67
C ASP A 166 -19.90 5.08 0.71
N ILE A 167 -19.76 5.32 -0.60
CA ILE A 167 -20.70 4.77 -1.60
C ILE A 167 -20.50 3.28 -1.83
N ASP A 168 -19.28 2.78 -1.73
CA ASP A 168 -18.92 1.40 -2.07
C ASP A 168 -17.98 0.74 -1.06
N SER A 169 -17.60 1.44 0.01
CA SER A 169 -16.78 0.88 1.09
C SER A 169 -17.39 1.07 2.49
N THR A 170 -16.91 0.28 3.44
CA THR A 170 -17.30 0.32 4.85
C THR A 170 -16.05 0.35 5.72
N PRO A 171 -15.71 1.50 6.32
CA PRO A 171 -14.47 1.66 7.08
C PRO A 171 -14.26 0.59 8.16
N GLY A 172 -13.07 0.01 8.19
CA GLY A 172 -12.65 -0.90 9.25
C GLY A 172 -13.21 -2.32 9.19
N ASN A 173 -13.63 -2.80 8.02
CA ASN A 173 -14.23 -4.13 7.82
C ASN A 173 -13.28 -5.18 7.22
N MET A 174 -12.05 -4.77 6.81
CA MET A 174 -11.05 -5.61 6.14
C MET A 174 -11.54 -6.31 4.86
N ASN A 175 -12.36 -5.67 4.07
CA ASN A 175 -12.87 -6.22 2.83
C ASN A 175 -11.95 -5.88 1.64
N MET A 176 -11.18 -6.85 1.16
CA MET A 176 -10.24 -6.70 0.04
C MET A 176 -10.88 -6.37 -1.32
N ASN A 177 -12.22 -6.29 -1.40
CA ASN A 177 -12.91 -5.89 -2.62
C ASN A 177 -13.40 -4.44 -2.60
N GLU A 178 -13.14 -3.71 -1.52
CA GLU A 178 -13.46 -2.31 -1.35
C GLU A 178 -12.21 -1.46 -1.63
N ASP A 179 -12.38 -0.21 -2.01
CA ASP A 179 -11.27 0.66 -2.40
C ASP A 179 -10.72 1.51 -1.25
N ASP A 180 -11.32 1.45 -0.07
CA ASP A 180 -10.78 2.01 1.17
C ASP A 180 -9.63 1.18 1.78
N LEU A 181 -9.26 0.07 1.11
CA LEU A 181 -8.21 -0.86 1.52
C LEU A 181 -7.30 -1.21 0.35
N ASP A 182 -5.97 -1.24 0.61
CA ASP A 182 -4.98 -1.67 -0.38
C ASP A 182 -3.78 -2.36 0.31
N ASP A 183 -3.01 -3.13 -0.47
CA ASP A 183 -1.85 -3.85 0.00
C ASP A 183 -0.57 -3.55 -0.79
N ALA A 184 0.57 -3.80 -0.16
CA ALA A 184 1.87 -3.66 -0.79
C ALA A 184 2.83 -4.77 -0.36
N GLN A 185 3.60 -5.30 -1.32
CA GLN A 185 4.43 -6.47 -1.13
C GLN A 185 5.92 -6.16 -1.08
N VAL A 186 6.60 -6.83 -0.16
CA VAL A 186 8.06 -6.91 -0.10
C VAL A 186 8.51 -8.36 -0.17
N MET A 187 9.72 -8.58 -0.67
CA MET A 187 10.31 -9.92 -0.75
C MET A 187 11.71 -9.91 -0.15
N ILE A 188 11.96 -10.78 0.81
CA ILE A 188 13.28 -11.00 1.38
C ILE A 188 13.77 -12.38 0.96
N THR A 189 14.97 -12.44 0.38
CA THR A 189 15.59 -13.70 -0.04
C THR A 189 16.96 -13.86 0.57
N ALA A 190 17.37 -15.12 0.79
CA ALA A 190 18.71 -15.44 1.25
C ALA A 190 19.60 -15.84 0.09
N THR A 191 20.85 -15.37 0.09
CA THR A 191 21.86 -15.77 -0.88
C THR A 191 23.01 -16.51 -0.19
N THR A 192 23.43 -17.65 -0.75
CA THR A 192 24.60 -18.40 -0.32
C THR A 192 25.77 -18.07 -1.24
N GLY A 193 26.76 -17.30 -0.78
CA GLY A 193 27.96 -16.99 -1.56
C GLY A 193 28.30 -15.50 -1.69
N GLN A 194 29.28 -15.15 -2.55
CA GLN A 194 29.81 -13.79 -2.72
C GLN A 194 28.91 -12.81 -3.50
N ALA A 195 27.62 -13.06 -3.58
CA ALA A 195 26.71 -12.09 -4.22
C ALA A 195 26.61 -10.84 -3.36
N ALA A 196 26.90 -9.69 -3.95
CA ALA A 196 26.62 -8.41 -3.35
C ALA A 196 25.12 -8.27 -3.07
N VAL A 197 24.74 -7.45 -2.10
CA VAL A 197 23.35 -7.09 -1.89
C VAL A 197 22.87 -6.34 -3.13
N TYR A 198 22.08 -6.99 -3.97
CA TYR A 198 21.45 -6.38 -5.14
C TYR A 198 19.96 -6.28 -4.91
N ILE A 199 19.43 -5.14 -5.21
CA ILE A 199 18.00 -5.00 -5.39
C ILE A 199 17.70 -5.13 -6.87
N VAL A 200 16.87 -6.08 -7.17
CA VAL A 200 16.26 -6.21 -8.48
C VAL A 200 14.85 -5.65 -8.39
N LEU A 201 14.69 -4.47 -8.94
CA LEU A 201 13.39 -3.91 -9.26
C LEU A 201 12.82 -4.70 -10.43
N THR A 202 11.63 -5.14 -10.30
CA THR A 202 10.74 -5.74 -11.29
C THR A 202 10.57 -7.25 -11.21
N ILE A 203 9.37 -7.68 -10.90
CA ILE A 203 8.69 -8.72 -11.69
C ILE A 203 7.19 -8.56 -11.47
N THR A 204 6.49 -8.21 -12.54
CA THR A 204 5.08 -8.57 -12.69
C THR A 204 5.00 -10.10 -12.71
N VAL A 205 4.24 -10.70 -11.82
CA VAL A 205 4.09 -12.16 -11.63
C VAL A 205 3.75 -12.93 -12.92
N LEU A 206 3.28 -12.27 -13.96
CA LEU A 206 2.94 -12.85 -15.27
C LEU A 206 4.11 -12.93 -16.28
N GLY A 207 5.26 -12.28 -16.02
CA GLY A 207 6.40 -12.27 -16.96
C GLY A 207 7.36 -13.46 -16.82
N ILE A 208 7.45 -14.07 -15.66
CA ILE A 208 8.48 -15.10 -15.37
C ILE A 208 8.19 -16.42 -16.09
N LEU A 209 6.94 -16.80 -16.25
CA LEU A 209 6.57 -18.07 -16.90
C LEU A 209 6.87 -18.08 -18.42
N VAL A 210 6.89 -16.92 -19.08
CA VAL A 210 7.12 -16.85 -20.53
C VAL A 210 8.61 -16.80 -20.87
N VAL A 211 9.43 -16.10 -20.10
CA VAL A 211 10.88 -15.97 -20.36
C VAL A 211 11.62 -17.26 -20.00
N GLY A 212 11.25 -17.93 -18.91
CA GLY A 212 11.84 -19.22 -18.52
C GLY A 212 11.63 -20.32 -19.58
N ILE A 213 10.45 -20.38 -20.20
CA ILE A 213 10.12 -21.37 -21.23
C ILE A 213 10.88 -21.09 -22.54
N VAL A 214 11.13 -19.84 -22.90
CA VAL A 214 11.88 -19.48 -24.12
C VAL A 214 13.36 -19.77 -23.99
N VAL A 215 13.97 -19.57 -22.81
CA VAL A 215 15.39 -19.85 -22.58
C VAL A 215 15.64 -21.36 -22.56
N VAL A 216 14.79 -22.14 -21.92
CA VAL A 216 14.90 -23.61 -21.88
C VAL A 216 14.71 -24.24 -23.24
N LYS A 217 13.75 -23.74 -24.06
CA LYS A 217 13.58 -24.22 -25.45
C LYS A 217 14.79 -23.92 -26.35
N LYS A 218 15.45 -22.76 -26.17
CA LYS A 218 16.68 -22.45 -26.96
C LYS A 218 17.91 -23.25 -26.53
N ALA A 219 17.97 -23.74 -25.28
CA ALA A 219 19.08 -24.57 -24.80
C ALA A 219 18.95 -26.05 -25.18
N LEU A 220 17.73 -26.53 -25.50
CA LEU A 220 17.45 -27.91 -25.87
C LEU A 220 17.43 -28.18 -27.38
N VAL A 221 17.64 -27.14 -28.22
CA VAL A 221 17.66 -27.26 -29.70
C VAL A 221 19.03 -26.94 -30.28
N LYS A 222 20.10 -27.24 -29.52
CA LYS A 222 21.48 -27.30 -30.06
C LYS A 222 22.04 -28.67 -29.89
#